data_8e7a227fe061b593fbda67b5477464fc
#
_entry.id   8e7a227fe061b593fbda67b5477464fc
#
_cell.length_a   1.000
_cell.length_b   1.000
_cell.length_c   1.000
_cell.angle_alpha   90.00
_cell.angle_beta   90.00
_cell.angle_gamma   90.00
#
_symmetry.space_group_name_H-M   'P 1'
#
loop_
_entity.id
_entity.type
_entity.pdbx_description
1 polymer ?
#
loop_
_entity_poly.entity_id
_entity_poly.type
_entity_poly.pdbx_seq_one_letter_code
_entity_poly.pdbx_strand_id
1 'polypeptide(L)'
;MQRKISNWYASVYDKPISKYFIKPYLRMNYSDVHYLDKFQPPNGKPRFATFQDFFIRQFKSVPQNTSDWVWPCEGLLCEEGEIKNIEVAQVKCDARKVETVFGLKEGEIPSHYSFTNVFLHNKNYHRIHAPVDGTVVRVQHIPGDLVVLRPWIYKQNPSLPAFRNERYNIDIEDKYGEIWHLSIVGGPAVGTIELNPQVHLGAEVKKVSEIGLFYLGSTCCMAAPIKPRFHQKNTFVEVGMSY
;
A
#
# COMPACT_ATOMS: atom_id res chain seq x y z
N MET A 1 -21.75 14.78 -0.36
CA MET A 1 -22.07 14.39 1.03
C MET A 1 -21.09 13.38 1.59
N GLN A 2 -20.79 12.28 0.90
CA GLN A 2 -19.80 11.26 1.34
C GLN A 2 -18.41 11.83 1.67
N ARG A 3 -17.85 12.74 0.87
CA ARG A 3 -16.53 13.38 1.13
C ARG A 3 -16.49 14.13 2.47
N LYS A 4 -17.57 14.82 2.86
CA LYS A 4 -17.63 15.57 4.13
C LYS A 4 -17.68 14.66 5.36
N ILE A 5 -18.44 13.56 5.27
CA ILE A 5 -18.56 12.56 6.34
C ILE A 5 -17.23 11.83 6.53
N SER A 6 -16.59 11.45 5.44
CA SER A 6 -15.30 10.75 5.43
C SER A 6 -14.17 11.61 6.03
N ASN A 7 -14.11 12.90 5.65
CA ASN A 7 -13.13 13.82 6.21
C ASN A 7 -13.40 14.12 7.70
N TRP A 8 -14.67 14.19 8.13
CA TRP A 8 -15.01 14.34 9.54
C TRP A 8 -14.57 13.12 10.34
N TYR A 9 -14.82 11.91 9.84
CA TYR A 9 -14.41 10.67 10.49
C TYR A 9 -12.89 10.58 10.64
N ALA A 10 -12.14 10.91 9.59
CA ALA A 10 -10.69 10.99 9.64
C ALA A 10 -10.19 12.03 10.66
N SER A 11 -10.84 13.20 10.74
CA SER A 11 -10.47 14.26 11.69
C SER A 11 -10.64 13.88 13.16
N VAL A 12 -11.49 12.91 13.49
CA VAL A 12 -11.66 12.44 14.88
C VAL A 12 -10.41 11.71 15.37
N TYR A 13 -9.72 10.98 14.48
CA TYR A 13 -8.50 10.24 14.83
C TYR A 13 -7.31 11.15 15.14
N ASP A 14 -7.29 12.39 14.63
CA ASP A 14 -6.25 13.38 14.91
C ASP A 14 -6.43 14.12 16.24
N LYS A 15 -7.62 14.00 16.88
CA LYS A 15 -7.86 14.66 18.16
C LYS A 15 -7.16 13.95 19.31
N PRO A 16 -6.59 14.68 20.29
CA PRO A 16 -5.92 14.08 21.45
C PRO A 16 -6.76 13.08 22.25
N ILE A 17 -8.08 13.24 22.24
CA ILE A 17 -9.02 12.31 22.89
C ILE A 17 -8.96 10.91 22.25
N SER A 18 -8.60 10.81 20.97
CA SER A 18 -8.55 9.53 20.23
C SER A 18 -7.49 8.55 20.78
N LYS A 19 -6.49 9.03 21.52
CA LYS A 19 -5.51 8.17 22.19
C LYS A 19 -6.15 7.13 23.12
N TYR A 20 -7.30 7.44 23.71
CA TYR A 20 -8.01 6.52 24.61
C TYR A 20 -8.61 5.32 23.87
N PHE A 21 -8.79 5.40 22.55
CA PHE A 21 -9.23 4.27 21.73
C PHE A 21 -8.11 3.28 21.42
N ILE A 22 -6.84 3.66 21.60
CA ILE A 22 -5.69 2.78 21.27
C ILE A 22 -5.74 1.49 22.11
N LYS A 23 -5.86 1.58 23.45
CA LYS A 23 -5.86 0.39 24.33
C LYS A 23 -7.00 -0.59 24.03
N PRO A 24 -8.28 -0.16 23.93
CA PRO A 24 -9.36 -1.06 23.51
C PRO A 24 -9.13 -1.66 22.14
N TYR A 25 -8.68 -0.85 21.18
CA TYR A 25 -8.38 -1.32 19.83
C TYR A 25 -7.32 -2.42 19.81
N LEU A 26 -6.25 -2.25 20.59
CA LEU A 26 -5.18 -3.25 20.71
C LEU A 26 -5.72 -4.57 21.25
N ARG A 27 -6.49 -4.53 22.32
CA ARG A 27 -7.08 -5.74 22.92
C ARG A 27 -8.00 -6.51 21.99
N MET A 28 -8.71 -5.79 21.10
CA MET A 28 -9.66 -6.39 20.16
C MET A 28 -9.00 -6.95 18.90
N ASN A 29 -7.86 -6.38 18.48
CA ASN A 29 -7.30 -6.65 17.15
C ASN A 29 -5.95 -7.37 17.16
N TYR A 30 -5.27 -7.41 18.31
CA TYR A 30 -3.95 -8.03 18.41
C TYR A 30 -3.93 -9.10 19.50
N SER A 31 -3.73 -10.34 19.08
CA SER A 31 -3.48 -11.46 19.99
C SER A 31 -2.03 -11.49 20.50
N ASP A 32 -1.09 -11.03 19.66
CA ASP A 32 0.31 -10.91 20.00
C ASP A 32 0.66 -9.44 20.31
N VAL A 33 0.89 -9.14 21.58
CA VAL A 33 1.31 -7.81 22.03
C VAL A 33 2.73 -7.47 21.59
N HIS A 34 3.61 -8.45 21.38
CA HIS A 34 4.99 -8.27 20.96
C HIS A 34 5.11 -7.77 19.51
N TYR A 35 4.08 -7.99 18.70
CA TYR A 35 4.00 -7.40 17.36
C TYR A 35 4.24 -5.88 17.37
N LEU A 36 3.76 -5.18 18.42
CA LEU A 36 3.89 -3.71 18.52
C LEU A 36 5.27 -3.25 19.01
N ASP A 37 6.07 -4.14 19.57
CA ASP A 37 7.40 -3.80 20.11
C ASP A 37 8.36 -3.32 19.00
N LYS A 38 8.11 -3.69 17.74
CA LYS A 38 8.88 -3.26 16.56
C LYS A 38 8.58 -1.82 16.12
N PHE A 39 7.55 -1.17 16.69
CA PHE A 39 7.10 0.15 16.25
C PHE A 39 7.32 1.25 17.28
N GLN A 40 7.32 2.47 16.79
CA GLN A 40 7.39 3.71 17.55
C GLN A 40 6.44 4.77 17.01
N PRO A 41 6.11 5.82 17.77
CA PRO A 41 5.36 6.96 17.28
C PRO A 41 6.09 7.67 16.14
N PRO A 42 5.35 8.29 15.20
CA PRO A 42 5.96 9.03 14.11
C PRO A 42 6.70 10.28 14.62
N ASN A 43 7.65 10.75 13.81
CA ASN A 43 8.33 12.03 14.00
C ASN A 43 9.03 12.20 15.36
N GLY A 44 9.60 11.12 15.92
CA GLY A 44 10.35 11.15 17.17
C GLY A 44 9.51 11.45 18.43
N LYS A 45 8.19 11.42 18.35
CA LYS A 45 7.31 11.60 19.50
C LYS A 45 7.59 10.53 20.56
N PRO A 46 7.57 10.86 21.87
CA PRO A 46 7.87 9.89 22.93
C PRO A 46 6.73 8.87 23.15
N ARG A 47 5.52 9.17 22.66
CA ARG A 47 4.32 8.32 22.76
C ARG A 47 3.32 8.65 21.66
N PHE A 48 2.40 7.72 21.39
CA PHE A 48 1.26 7.98 20.52
C PHE A 48 0.32 9.01 21.18
N ALA A 49 0.27 10.21 20.62
CA ALA A 49 -0.56 11.30 21.15
C ALA A 49 -2.01 11.22 20.66
N THR A 50 -2.24 10.55 19.52
CA THR A 50 -3.54 10.35 18.88
C THR A 50 -3.66 8.94 18.34
N PHE A 51 -4.87 8.51 17.98
CA PHE A 51 -5.07 7.25 17.28
C PHE A 51 -4.42 7.29 15.88
N GLN A 52 -4.39 8.47 15.24
CA GLN A 52 -3.72 8.66 13.95
C GLN A 52 -2.21 8.40 14.07
N ASP A 53 -1.54 8.90 15.13
CA ASP A 53 -0.12 8.58 15.37
C ASP A 53 0.11 7.07 15.46
N PHE A 54 -0.81 6.34 16.11
CA PHE A 54 -0.74 4.88 16.20
C PHE A 54 -0.94 4.23 14.83
N PHE A 55 -1.86 4.76 14.03
CA PHE A 55 -2.16 4.23 12.71
C PHE A 55 -0.96 4.37 11.77
N ILE A 56 -0.29 5.54 11.76
CA ILE A 56 0.89 5.85 10.94
C ILE A 56 2.22 5.58 11.65
N ARG A 57 2.24 4.65 12.62
CA ARG A 57 3.45 4.26 13.38
C ARG A 57 4.62 3.95 12.48
N GLN A 58 5.84 4.10 12.99
CA GLN A 58 7.08 3.83 12.27
C GLN A 58 7.79 2.60 12.86
N PHE A 59 8.60 1.92 12.07
CA PHE A 59 9.54 0.96 12.61
C PHE A 59 10.58 1.65 13.51
N LYS A 60 10.93 1.04 14.65
CA LYS A 60 12.09 1.44 15.46
C LYS A 60 13.40 1.16 14.72
N SER A 61 13.42 0.05 14.01
CA SER A 61 14.52 -0.39 13.15
C SER A 61 13.92 -0.97 11.89
N VAL A 62 14.34 -0.48 10.74
CA VAL A 62 13.86 -0.95 9.44
C VAL A 62 14.19 -2.44 9.27
N PRO A 63 13.26 -3.29 8.82
CA PRO A 63 13.53 -4.70 8.59
C PRO A 63 14.72 -4.91 7.67
N GLN A 64 15.67 -5.74 8.09
CA GLN A 64 16.83 -6.11 7.28
C GLN A 64 16.54 -7.40 6.52
N ASN A 65 16.87 -7.44 5.24
CA ASN A 65 16.75 -8.63 4.41
C ASN A 65 17.88 -8.68 3.38
N THR A 66 18.46 -9.86 3.18
CA THR A 66 19.53 -10.11 2.22
C THR A 66 19.02 -10.36 0.80
N SER A 67 17.71 -10.59 0.62
CA SER A 67 17.11 -10.73 -0.71
C SER A 67 17.26 -9.44 -1.53
N ASP A 68 17.44 -9.54 -2.82
CA ASP A 68 17.49 -8.37 -3.71
C ASP A 68 16.13 -7.65 -3.78
N TRP A 69 15.04 -8.38 -3.57
CA TRP A 69 13.66 -7.90 -3.69
C TRP A 69 12.83 -8.26 -2.45
N VAL A 70 11.97 -7.34 -2.04
CA VAL A 70 11.17 -7.48 -0.83
C VAL A 70 9.73 -7.00 -1.02
N TRP A 71 8.83 -7.49 -0.18
CA TRP A 71 7.47 -6.98 -0.10
C TRP A 71 7.47 -5.53 0.40
N PRO A 72 6.76 -4.61 -0.32
CA PRO A 72 6.73 -3.18 0.00
C PRO A 72 5.79 -2.82 1.15
N CYS A 73 4.92 -3.71 1.56
CA CYS A 73 3.85 -3.42 2.52
C CYS A 73 3.49 -4.64 3.38
N GLU A 74 2.68 -4.39 4.41
CA GLU A 74 2.14 -5.42 5.30
C GLU A 74 0.65 -5.59 5.05
N GLY A 75 0.19 -6.83 4.79
CA GLY A 75 -1.22 -7.09 4.61
C GLY A 75 -1.56 -8.46 4.04
N LEU A 76 -2.81 -8.60 3.62
CA LEU A 76 -3.33 -9.81 2.99
C LEU A 76 -3.13 -9.73 1.47
N LEU A 77 -2.42 -10.70 0.91
CA LEU A 77 -2.28 -10.85 -0.54
C LEU A 77 -3.61 -11.35 -1.12
N CYS A 78 -4.35 -10.45 -1.77
CA CYS A 78 -5.70 -10.72 -2.27
C CYS A 78 -5.72 -11.24 -3.70
N GLU A 79 -4.73 -10.84 -4.49
CA GLU A 79 -4.59 -11.24 -5.89
C GLU A 79 -3.12 -11.32 -6.26
N GLU A 80 -2.78 -12.34 -7.05
CA GLU A 80 -1.46 -12.51 -7.62
C GLU A 80 -1.56 -13.27 -8.94
N GLY A 81 -0.64 -13.01 -9.86
CA GLY A 81 -0.55 -13.71 -11.15
C GLY A 81 0.24 -12.92 -12.19
N GLU A 82 0.54 -13.55 -13.31
CA GLU A 82 1.13 -12.83 -14.44
C GLU A 82 0.11 -11.87 -15.05
N ILE A 83 0.56 -10.69 -15.50
CA ILE A 83 -0.28 -9.63 -16.11
C ILE A 83 -1.25 -10.21 -17.16
N LYS A 84 -0.77 -11.08 -18.05
CA LYS A 84 -1.59 -11.71 -19.09
C LYS A 84 -2.74 -12.59 -18.57
N ASN A 85 -2.63 -13.06 -17.30
CA ASN A 85 -3.60 -13.98 -16.69
C ASN A 85 -4.55 -13.26 -15.71
N ILE A 86 -4.33 -11.97 -15.44
CA ILE A 86 -5.21 -11.19 -14.56
C ILE A 86 -6.48 -10.82 -15.33
N GLU A 87 -7.61 -11.16 -14.73
CA GLU A 87 -8.91 -10.86 -15.32
C GLU A 87 -9.14 -9.35 -15.48
N VAL A 88 -9.82 -9.00 -16.55
CA VAL A 88 -10.21 -7.62 -16.85
C VAL A 88 -11.26 -7.16 -15.85
N ALA A 89 -10.98 -6.06 -15.14
CA ALA A 89 -11.98 -5.47 -14.24
C ALA A 89 -13.08 -4.75 -15.03
N GLN A 90 -14.34 -5.10 -14.76
CA GLN A 90 -15.50 -4.37 -15.27
C GLN A 90 -15.76 -3.14 -14.40
N VAL A 91 -15.46 -1.95 -14.91
CA VAL A 91 -15.69 -0.67 -14.20
C VAL A 91 -16.68 0.16 -14.99
N LYS A 92 -17.92 0.32 -14.48
CA LYS A 92 -18.98 1.11 -15.14
C LYS A 92 -19.17 0.72 -16.62
N CYS A 93 -19.25 -0.58 -16.90
CA CYS A 93 -19.38 -1.16 -18.26
C CYS A 93 -18.12 -1.06 -19.15
N ASP A 94 -17.01 -0.54 -18.63
CA ASP A 94 -15.71 -0.55 -19.30
C ASP A 94 -14.87 -1.72 -18.83
N ALA A 95 -14.32 -2.48 -19.77
CA ALA A 95 -13.32 -3.52 -19.50
C ALA A 95 -11.95 -2.83 -19.31
N ARG A 96 -11.35 -2.95 -18.13
CA ARG A 96 -10.06 -2.34 -17.82
C ARG A 96 -9.00 -3.40 -17.52
N LYS A 97 -7.91 -3.32 -18.24
CA LYS A 97 -6.72 -4.12 -18.01
C LYS A 97 -5.96 -3.64 -16.75
N VAL A 98 -5.17 -4.52 -16.17
CA VAL A 98 -4.45 -4.25 -14.92
C VAL A 98 -3.48 -3.07 -15.04
N GLU A 99 -2.91 -2.80 -16.21
CA GLU A 99 -2.04 -1.65 -16.48
C GLU A 99 -2.71 -0.31 -16.13
N THR A 100 -4.04 -0.25 -16.24
CA THR A 100 -4.82 0.96 -15.87
C THR A 100 -4.70 1.29 -14.37
N VAL A 101 -4.43 0.31 -13.50
CA VAL A 101 -4.14 0.56 -12.08
C VAL A 101 -2.93 1.47 -11.97
N PHE A 102 -1.92 1.23 -12.79
CA PHE A 102 -0.66 1.98 -12.83
C PHE A 102 -0.73 3.23 -13.71
N GLY A 103 -1.90 3.54 -14.29
CA GLY A 103 -2.07 4.69 -15.20
C GLY A 103 -1.37 4.51 -16.54
N LEU A 104 -1.19 3.27 -16.95
CA LEU A 104 -0.55 2.85 -18.18
C LEU A 104 -1.59 2.29 -19.17
N LYS A 105 -1.24 2.25 -20.44
CA LYS A 105 -2.05 1.63 -21.50
C LYS A 105 -1.77 0.13 -21.55
N GLU A 106 -2.72 -0.60 -22.12
CA GLU A 106 -2.55 -2.02 -22.41
C GLU A 106 -1.27 -2.27 -23.21
N GLY A 107 -0.45 -3.22 -22.75
CA GLY A 107 0.82 -3.60 -23.35
C GLY A 107 2.02 -2.74 -22.94
N GLU A 108 1.84 -1.69 -22.14
CA GLU A 108 2.98 -0.91 -21.61
C GLU A 108 3.70 -1.60 -20.44
N ILE A 109 3.09 -2.61 -19.81
CA ILE A 109 3.77 -3.50 -18.88
C ILE A 109 3.99 -4.86 -19.57
N PRO A 110 5.20 -5.43 -19.52
CA PRO A 110 5.46 -6.75 -20.13
C PRO A 110 4.49 -7.81 -19.59
N SER A 111 3.91 -8.61 -20.47
CA SER A 111 2.86 -9.57 -20.14
C SER A 111 3.29 -10.67 -19.16
N HIS A 112 4.58 -10.91 -19.03
CA HIS A 112 5.18 -11.88 -18.11
C HIS A 112 5.44 -11.32 -16.71
N TYR A 113 5.32 -10.00 -16.50
CA TYR A 113 5.44 -9.41 -15.17
C TYR A 113 4.39 -10.00 -14.24
N SER A 114 4.72 -10.08 -12.97
CA SER A 114 3.76 -10.46 -11.94
C SER A 114 3.00 -9.24 -11.47
N PHE A 115 1.70 -9.40 -11.28
CA PHE A 115 0.83 -8.46 -10.58
C PHE A 115 0.52 -8.98 -9.20
N THR A 116 0.56 -8.12 -8.21
CA THR A 116 0.13 -8.43 -6.83
C THR A 116 -0.73 -7.30 -6.29
N ASN A 117 -1.74 -7.67 -5.48
CA ASN A 117 -2.58 -6.73 -4.76
C ASN A 117 -2.66 -7.13 -3.29
N VAL A 118 -2.12 -6.29 -2.42
CA VAL A 118 -2.08 -6.48 -0.97
C VAL A 118 -3.04 -5.51 -0.29
N PHE A 119 -4.03 -6.06 0.42
CA PHE A 119 -4.96 -5.28 1.24
C PHE A 119 -4.39 -5.06 2.64
N LEU A 120 -4.26 -3.79 3.04
CA LEU A 120 -3.82 -3.40 4.37
C LEU A 120 -5.04 -3.19 5.28
N HIS A 121 -5.30 -4.17 6.16
CA HIS A 121 -6.35 -4.03 7.16
C HIS A 121 -5.96 -2.94 8.18
N ASN A 122 -6.93 -2.24 8.77
CA ASN A 122 -6.68 -1.12 9.71
C ASN A 122 -5.73 -1.44 10.88
N LYS A 123 -5.56 -2.71 11.23
CA LYS A 123 -4.58 -3.16 12.23
C LYS A 123 -3.15 -3.27 11.70
N ASN A 124 -2.97 -3.39 10.39
CA ASN A 124 -1.66 -3.57 9.78
C ASN A 124 -0.80 -2.30 9.88
N TYR A 125 0.43 -2.41 9.48
CA TYR A 125 1.33 -1.28 9.30
C TYR A 125 0.95 -0.53 8.01
N HIS A 126 0.85 0.81 8.07
CA HIS A 126 0.28 1.62 6.99
C HIS A 126 1.30 2.53 6.30
N ARG A 127 2.56 2.08 6.20
CA ARG A 127 3.57 2.72 5.36
C ARG A 127 4.01 1.76 4.26
N ILE A 128 4.36 2.33 3.12
CA ILE A 128 4.83 1.62 1.93
C ILE A 128 6.32 1.87 1.80
N HIS A 129 7.04 0.84 1.42
CA HIS A 129 8.49 0.86 1.30
C HIS A 129 8.92 0.46 -0.11
N ALA A 130 10.15 0.85 -0.50
CA ALA A 130 10.71 0.46 -1.78
C ALA A 130 10.95 -1.07 -1.83
N PRO A 131 10.48 -1.76 -2.87
CA PRO A 131 10.69 -3.20 -3.01
C PRO A 131 12.11 -3.56 -3.44
N VAL A 132 12.86 -2.59 -3.98
CA VAL A 132 14.15 -2.76 -4.63
C VAL A 132 15.01 -1.50 -4.47
N ASP A 133 16.33 -1.63 -4.59
CA ASP A 133 17.22 -0.50 -4.81
C ASP A 133 17.05 0.01 -6.24
N GLY A 134 16.91 1.32 -6.44
CA GLY A 134 16.76 1.86 -7.79
C GLY A 134 16.53 3.36 -7.84
N THR A 135 16.19 3.85 -9.03
CA THR A 135 15.89 5.24 -9.31
C THR A 135 14.41 5.44 -9.60
N VAL A 136 13.79 6.43 -9.01
CA VAL A 136 12.39 6.78 -9.29
C VAL A 136 12.30 7.42 -10.68
N VAL A 137 11.68 6.72 -11.63
CA VAL A 137 11.55 7.17 -13.03
C VAL A 137 10.17 7.74 -13.35
N ARG A 138 9.19 7.56 -12.47
CA ARG A 138 7.87 8.19 -12.59
C ARG A 138 7.21 8.35 -11.23
N VAL A 139 6.53 9.48 -11.04
CA VAL A 139 5.59 9.73 -9.93
C VAL A 139 4.34 10.37 -10.53
N GLN A 140 3.19 9.72 -10.34
CA GLN A 140 1.93 10.18 -10.92
C GLN A 140 0.79 10.09 -9.91
N HIS A 141 0.10 11.21 -9.70
CA HIS A 141 -1.17 11.24 -8.95
C HIS A 141 -2.34 10.98 -9.91
N ILE A 142 -3.18 10.01 -9.59
CA ILE A 142 -4.43 9.75 -10.30
C ILE A 142 -5.60 10.00 -9.35
N PRO A 143 -6.39 11.05 -9.60
CA PRO A 143 -7.60 11.29 -8.83
C PRO A 143 -8.63 10.19 -9.08
N GLY A 144 -9.45 9.88 -8.07
CA GLY A 144 -10.40 8.79 -8.19
C GLY A 144 -11.61 8.88 -7.27
N ASP A 145 -12.34 7.77 -7.23
CA ASP A 145 -13.49 7.57 -6.35
C ASP A 145 -13.04 7.27 -4.91
N LEU A 146 -14.02 7.14 -4.01
CA LEU A 146 -13.82 6.78 -2.61
C LEU A 146 -14.51 5.43 -2.31
N VAL A 147 -14.14 4.40 -3.05
CA VAL A 147 -14.72 3.06 -2.87
C VAL A 147 -14.08 2.36 -1.69
N VAL A 148 -14.89 1.63 -0.93
CA VAL A 148 -14.41 0.89 0.24
C VAL A 148 -13.48 -0.24 -0.18
N LEU A 149 -12.31 -0.30 0.43
CA LEU A 149 -11.25 -1.27 0.14
C LEU A 149 -11.44 -2.53 1.00
N ARG A 150 -12.44 -3.34 0.71
CA ARG A 150 -12.66 -4.61 1.42
C ARG A 150 -12.75 -5.76 0.43
N PRO A 151 -11.71 -6.60 0.28
CA PRO A 151 -11.63 -7.65 -0.74
C PRO A 151 -12.82 -8.61 -0.72
N TRP A 152 -13.36 -8.91 0.46
CA TRP A 152 -14.53 -9.79 0.60
C TRP A 152 -15.83 -9.22 0.03
N ILE A 153 -15.93 -7.90 -0.20
CA ILE A 153 -17.06 -7.26 -0.90
C ILE A 153 -16.94 -7.53 -2.41
N TYR A 154 -15.72 -7.64 -2.92
CA TYR A 154 -15.39 -7.77 -4.34
C TYR A 154 -14.81 -9.14 -4.66
N LYS A 155 -15.46 -10.22 -4.18
CA LYS A 155 -14.94 -11.61 -4.23
C LYS A 155 -14.45 -12.05 -5.62
N GLN A 156 -15.12 -11.61 -6.68
CA GLN A 156 -14.76 -11.95 -8.07
C GLN A 156 -13.65 -11.06 -8.62
N ASN A 157 -13.47 -9.86 -8.07
CA ASN A 157 -12.43 -8.93 -8.49
C ASN A 157 -11.93 -8.12 -7.28
N PRO A 158 -11.02 -8.67 -6.48
CA PRO A 158 -10.53 -8.00 -5.27
C PRO A 158 -9.77 -6.70 -5.55
N SER A 159 -9.27 -6.53 -6.77
CA SER A 159 -8.56 -5.33 -7.22
C SER A 159 -9.48 -4.23 -7.76
N LEU A 160 -10.80 -4.44 -7.84
CA LEU A 160 -11.73 -3.42 -8.36
C LEU A 160 -11.56 -2.01 -7.74
N PRO A 161 -11.33 -1.86 -6.41
CA PRO A 161 -11.05 -0.55 -5.84
C PRO A 161 -9.80 0.12 -6.39
N ALA A 162 -8.76 -0.64 -6.72
CA ALA A 162 -7.52 -0.10 -7.29
C ALA A 162 -7.71 0.56 -8.66
N PHE A 163 -8.71 0.12 -9.44
CA PHE A 163 -9.06 0.73 -10.71
C PHE A 163 -9.84 2.04 -10.57
N ARG A 164 -10.39 2.32 -9.39
CA ARG A 164 -11.34 3.41 -9.20
C ARG A 164 -10.87 4.50 -8.26
N ASN A 165 -10.15 4.13 -7.20
CA ASN A 165 -9.81 5.05 -6.13
C ASN A 165 -8.64 5.97 -6.49
N GLU A 166 -8.56 7.09 -5.76
CA GLU A 166 -7.41 7.96 -5.73
C GLU A 166 -6.16 7.16 -5.43
N ARG A 167 -5.09 7.39 -6.18
CA ARG A 167 -3.83 6.67 -6.01
C ARG A 167 -2.62 7.46 -6.48
N TYR A 168 -1.48 7.09 -5.95
CA TYR A 168 -0.17 7.50 -6.45
C TYR A 168 0.53 6.30 -7.08
N ASN A 169 1.01 6.48 -8.31
CA ASN A 169 1.81 5.50 -9.02
C ASN A 169 3.27 5.93 -9.01
N ILE A 170 4.14 5.03 -8.61
CA ILE A 170 5.58 5.23 -8.53
C ILE A 170 6.26 4.10 -9.29
N ASP A 171 7.09 4.46 -10.26
CA ASP A 171 7.91 3.50 -10.98
C ASP A 171 9.36 3.65 -10.55
N ILE A 172 9.98 2.52 -10.24
CA ILE A 172 11.37 2.43 -9.80
C ILE A 172 12.13 1.57 -10.81
N GLU A 173 13.14 2.14 -11.45
CA GLU A 173 14.07 1.41 -12.31
C GLU A 173 15.19 0.83 -11.44
N ASP A 174 15.35 -0.49 -11.50
CA ASP A 174 16.39 -1.20 -10.75
C ASP A 174 17.74 -1.19 -11.48
N LYS A 175 18.75 -1.76 -10.84
CA LYS A 175 20.13 -1.87 -11.40
C LYS A 175 20.22 -2.69 -12.69
N TYR A 176 19.18 -3.42 -13.06
CA TYR A 176 19.12 -4.22 -14.28
C TYR A 176 18.35 -3.51 -15.40
N GLY A 177 17.83 -2.30 -15.15
CA GLY A 177 16.99 -1.55 -16.09
C GLY A 177 15.53 -2.02 -16.12
N GLU A 178 15.13 -2.86 -15.16
CA GLU A 178 13.75 -3.33 -15.04
C GLU A 178 12.90 -2.36 -14.22
N ILE A 179 11.65 -2.15 -14.64
CA ILE A 179 10.76 -1.20 -13.99
C ILE A 179 9.83 -1.91 -13.01
N TRP A 180 9.87 -1.49 -11.76
CA TRP A 180 8.95 -1.90 -10.70
C TRP A 180 7.85 -0.86 -10.56
N HIS A 181 6.61 -1.25 -10.88
CA HIS A 181 5.45 -0.36 -10.79
C HIS A 181 4.75 -0.56 -9.45
N LEU A 182 4.67 0.51 -8.64
CA LEU A 182 3.90 0.56 -7.41
C LEU A 182 2.68 1.42 -7.59
N SER A 183 1.52 0.98 -7.10
CA SER A 183 0.31 1.78 -6.99
C SER A 183 -0.16 1.80 -5.54
N ILE A 184 -0.05 2.97 -4.92
CA ILE A 184 -0.46 3.26 -3.55
C ILE A 184 -1.90 3.77 -3.62
N VAL A 185 -2.87 2.90 -3.29
CA VAL A 185 -4.30 3.16 -3.50
C VAL A 185 -4.98 3.57 -2.20
N GLY A 186 -5.55 4.77 -2.19
CA GLY A 186 -6.23 5.35 -1.04
C GLY A 186 -7.58 4.73 -0.74
N GLY A 187 -8.03 4.89 0.49
CA GLY A 187 -9.30 4.39 1.00
C GLY A 187 -10.49 5.33 0.75
N PRO A 188 -11.54 5.21 1.55
CA PRO A 188 -12.81 5.91 1.34
C PRO A 188 -12.79 7.40 1.74
N ALA A 189 -11.62 8.01 1.95
CA ALA A 189 -11.47 9.43 2.26
C ALA A 189 -10.45 10.10 1.33
N VAL A 190 -10.63 11.39 1.06
CA VAL A 190 -9.72 12.18 0.22
C VAL A 190 -8.45 12.56 1.00
N GLY A 191 -7.30 12.58 0.31
CA GLY A 191 -6.05 13.02 0.91
C GLY A 191 -5.53 12.06 1.98
N THR A 192 -5.80 10.77 1.81
CA THR A 192 -5.36 9.73 2.75
C THR A 192 -3.99 9.14 2.42
N ILE A 193 -3.37 9.59 1.35
CA ILE A 193 -2.04 9.18 0.92
C ILE A 193 -1.09 10.35 1.07
N GLU A 194 0.06 10.12 1.69
CA GLU A 194 1.17 11.07 1.74
C GLU A 194 2.43 10.37 1.24
N LEU A 195 3.08 10.94 0.23
CA LEU A 195 4.37 10.46 -0.24
C LEU A 195 5.49 11.05 0.61
N ASN A 196 6.55 10.27 0.81
CA ASN A 196 7.77 10.78 1.41
C ASN A 196 8.34 11.87 0.49
N PRO A 197 8.68 13.07 1.00
CA PRO A 197 9.23 14.17 0.20
C PRO A 197 10.52 13.81 -0.58
N GLN A 198 11.22 12.78 -0.16
CA GLN A 198 12.41 12.27 -0.85
C GLN A 198 12.06 11.44 -2.10
N VAL A 199 10.78 11.07 -2.29
CA VAL A 199 10.31 10.30 -3.45
C VAL A 199 9.86 11.26 -4.55
N HIS A 200 10.76 11.58 -5.46
CA HIS A 200 10.51 12.44 -6.62
C HIS A 200 11.24 11.88 -7.85
N LEU A 201 10.86 12.35 -9.01
CA LEU A 201 11.50 11.95 -10.27
C LEU A 201 13.03 12.13 -10.18
N GLY A 202 13.78 11.08 -10.52
CA GLY A 202 15.23 11.03 -10.47
C GLY A 202 15.82 10.73 -9.07
N ALA A 203 15.00 10.59 -8.04
CA ALA A 203 15.49 10.24 -6.70
C ALA A 203 15.98 8.79 -6.64
N GLU A 204 17.13 8.56 -6.01
CA GLU A 204 17.56 7.22 -5.65
C GLU A 204 16.84 6.73 -4.39
N VAL A 205 16.32 5.53 -4.43
CA VAL A 205 15.69 4.87 -3.30
C VAL A 205 16.44 3.58 -2.96
N LYS A 206 16.54 3.31 -1.67
CA LYS A 206 17.09 2.05 -1.17
C LYS A 206 15.95 1.10 -0.82
N LYS A 207 16.16 -0.17 -1.07
CA LYS A 207 15.27 -1.23 -0.62
C LYS A 207 14.86 -1.03 0.84
N VAL A 208 13.57 -1.20 1.13
CA VAL A 208 12.94 -0.96 2.44
C VAL A 208 12.92 0.52 2.88
N SER A 209 13.46 1.48 2.11
CA SER A 209 13.23 2.89 2.41
C SER A 209 11.76 3.27 2.23
N GLU A 210 11.27 4.22 3.03
CA GLU A 210 9.86 4.61 3.02
C GLU A 210 9.51 5.40 1.75
N ILE A 211 8.50 4.94 1.03
CA ILE A 211 7.93 5.59 -0.16
C ILE A 211 6.77 6.51 0.22
N GLY A 212 5.94 6.11 1.17
CA GLY A 212 4.78 6.88 1.58
C GLY A 212 3.97 6.19 2.66
N LEU A 213 2.87 6.82 3.05
CA LEU A 213 2.00 6.32 4.11
C LEU A 213 0.52 6.56 3.80
N PHE A 214 -0.33 5.87 4.56
CA PHE A 214 -1.78 6.05 4.51
C PHE A 214 -2.32 6.54 5.84
N TYR A 215 -3.26 7.47 5.79
CA TYR A 215 -3.99 7.95 6.97
C TYR A 215 -5.27 7.16 7.25
N LEU A 216 -5.79 6.43 6.28
CA LEU A 216 -7.01 5.63 6.43
C LEU A 216 -7.13 4.61 5.28
N GLY A 217 -7.33 3.34 5.61
CA GLY A 217 -7.64 2.22 4.73
C GLY A 217 -6.92 2.21 3.38
N SER A 218 -6.31 1.12 2.99
CA SER A 218 -5.39 1.14 1.87
C SER A 218 -5.25 -0.21 1.18
N THR A 219 -4.81 -0.16 -0.05
CA THR A 219 -4.26 -1.32 -0.76
C THR A 219 -3.01 -0.90 -1.53
N CYS A 220 -2.07 -1.82 -1.66
CA CYS A 220 -0.87 -1.63 -2.45
C CYS A 220 -0.87 -2.64 -3.59
N CYS A 221 -0.88 -2.14 -4.83
CA CYS A 221 -0.66 -2.98 -6.00
C CYS A 221 0.78 -2.83 -6.49
N MET A 222 1.36 -3.92 -6.97
CA MET A 222 2.68 -3.91 -7.57
C MET A 222 2.69 -4.75 -8.83
N ALA A 223 3.32 -4.24 -9.89
CA ALA A 223 3.73 -5.03 -11.05
C ALA A 223 5.26 -5.11 -11.07
N ALA A 224 5.78 -6.33 -11.11
CA ALA A 224 7.19 -6.61 -10.93
C ALA A 224 7.73 -7.54 -12.02
N PRO A 225 9.02 -7.41 -12.43
CA PRO A 225 9.63 -8.25 -13.45
C PRO A 225 9.80 -9.72 -13.03
N ILE A 226 9.63 -10.00 -11.74
CA ILE A 226 9.78 -11.33 -11.16
C ILE A 226 8.48 -11.77 -10.47
N LYS A 227 8.35 -13.06 -10.21
CA LYS A 227 7.24 -13.64 -9.44
C LYS A 227 7.57 -13.69 -7.95
N PRO A 228 6.58 -13.46 -7.06
CA PRO A 228 6.77 -13.64 -5.63
C PRO A 228 7.09 -15.10 -5.32
N ARG A 229 8.12 -15.31 -4.49
CA ARG A 229 8.49 -16.64 -4.03
C ARG A 229 7.62 -17.04 -2.84
N PHE A 230 7.12 -18.28 -2.82
CA PHE A 230 6.43 -18.90 -1.67
C PHE A 230 5.12 -18.23 -1.21
N HIS A 231 4.61 -17.23 -1.93
CA HIS A 231 3.39 -16.53 -1.56
C HIS A 231 2.28 -16.83 -2.55
N GLN A 232 1.12 -17.19 -2.01
CA GLN A 232 -0.09 -17.48 -2.76
C GLN A 232 -1.20 -16.56 -2.27
N LYS A 233 -2.26 -16.42 -3.07
CA LYS A 233 -3.47 -15.71 -2.68
C LYS A 233 -3.95 -16.15 -1.28
N ASN A 234 -4.35 -15.17 -0.48
CA ASN A 234 -4.74 -15.28 0.94
C ASN A 234 -3.59 -15.51 1.93
N THR A 235 -2.33 -15.34 1.51
CA THR A 235 -1.19 -15.31 2.43
C THR A 235 -1.02 -13.91 3.03
N PHE A 236 -0.52 -13.85 4.26
CA PHE A 236 -0.13 -12.58 4.89
C PHE A 236 1.32 -12.29 4.55
N VAL A 237 1.59 -11.05 4.14
CA VAL A 237 2.93 -10.57 3.83
C VAL A 237 3.31 -9.43 4.75
N GLU A 238 4.60 -9.24 5.00
CA GLU A 238 5.14 -8.16 5.82
C GLU A 238 6.19 -7.36 5.04
N VAL A 239 6.36 -6.09 5.41
CA VAL A 239 7.44 -5.24 4.88
C VAL A 239 8.78 -5.91 5.07
N GLY A 240 9.58 -5.96 4.02
CA GLY A 240 10.92 -6.52 4.06
C GLY A 240 11.01 -8.05 3.96
N MET A 241 9.90 -8.79 3.94
CA MET A 241 9.93 -10.21 3.56
C MET A 241 10.42 -10.36 2.11
N SER A 242 11.16 -11.44 1.82
CA SER A 242 11.58 -11.74 0.44
C SER A 242 10.38 -11.84 -0.49
N TYR A 243 10.48 -11.16 -1.61
CA TYR A 243 9.45 -11.16 -2.65
C TYR A 243 9.52 -12.38 -3.54
#